data_67672fa68399f7cb215b20f5de4bd0c3
#
_entry.id   67672fa68399f7cb215b20f5de4bd0c3
#
_cell.length_a   1.000
_cell.length_b   1.000
_cell.length_c   1.000
_cell.angle_alpha   90.00
_cell.angle_beta   90.00
_cell.angle_gamma   90.00
#
_symmetry.space_group_name_H-M   'P 1'
#
loop_
_entity.id
_entity.type
_entity.pdbx_description
1 polymer ?
#
loop_
_entity_poly.entity_id
_entity_poly.type
_entity_poly.pdbx_seq_one_letter_code
_entity_poly.pdbx_strand_id
1 'polypeptide(L)' 'ALHARLDPRPDGVWLEDVGSTNGTFVNSVLLTGAVRLEPDDTVRVGETEFRFEP' A
#
# COMPACT_ATOMS: atom_id res chain seq x y z
N ALA A 1 0.39 14.97 6.08
CA ALA A 1 0.65 14.64 4.68
C ALA A 1 0.04 13.30 4.32
N LEU A 2 -0.46 13.18 3.08
CA LEU A 2 -0.97 11.91 2.58
C LEU A 2 0.21 11.02 2.20
N HIS A 3 0.11 9.74 2.52
CA HIS A 3 1.16 8.79 2.20
C HIS A 3 0.67 7.78 1.16
N ALA A 4 -0.52 7.24 1.37
CA ALA A 4 -1.04 6.20 0.51
C ALA A 4 -2.55 6.18 0.58
N ARG A 5 -3.18 5.56 -0.40
CA ARG A 5 -4.62 5.44 -0.47
C ARG A 5 -5.01 4.01 -0.79
N LEU A 6 -6.00 3.49 -0.07
CA LEU A 6 -6.63 2.22 -0.40
C LEU A 6 -7.82 2.48 -1.30
N ASP A 7 -7.91 1.72 -2.37
CA ASP A 7 -8.95 1.90 -3.38
C ASP A 7 -9.66 0.57 -3.62
N PRO A 8 -10.86 0.39 -3.06
CA PRO A 8 -11.63 -0.84 -3.33
C PRO A 8 -12.12 -0.84 -4.76
N ARG A 9 -11.86 -1.91 -5.49
CA ARG A 9 -12.29 -2.08 -6.86
C ARG A 9 -12.97 -3.44 -7.00
N PRO A 10 -13.69 -3.68 -8.11
CA PRO A 10 -14.36 -4.98 -8.29
C PRO A 10 -13.44 -6.19 -8.20
N ASP A 11 -12.18 -6.05 -8.56
CA ASP A 11 -11.22 -7.14 -8.54
C ASP A 11 -10.36 -7.21 -7.28
N GLY A 12 -10.66 -6.35 -6.29
CA GLY A 12 -9.92 -6.37 -5.03
C GLY A 12 -9.64 -4.99 -4.49
N VAL A 13 -8.71 -4.91 -3.53
CA VAL A 13 -8.30 -3.67 -2.93
C VAL A 13 -6.94 -3.29 -3.47
N TRP A 14 -6.84 -2.07 -4.00
CA TRP A 14 -5.61 -1.55 -4.57
C TRP A 14 -5.00 -0.51 -3.65
N LEU A 15 -3.69 -0.46 -3.64
CA LEU A 15 -2.94 0.51 -2.85
C LEU A 15 -2.16 1.42 -3.79
N GLU A 16 -2.24 2.72 -3.55
CA GLU A 16 -1.54 3.71 -4.35
C GLU A 16 -0.79 4.68 -3.47
N ASP A 17 0.45 4.99 -3.83
CA ASP A 17 1.22 6.03 -3.15
C ASP A 17 0.76 7.39 -3.68
N VAL A 18 0.38 8.29 -2.78
CA VAL A 18 -0.10 9.62 -3.15
C VAL A 18 0.83 10.69 -2.58
N GLY A 19 2.08 10.60 -2.98
CA GLY A 19 3.05 11.63 -2.65
C GLY A 19 3.71 11.50 -1.29
N SER A 20 3.94 10.27 -0.85
CA SER A 20 4.65 10.07 0.41
C SER A 20 6.09 10.54 0.29
N THR A 21 6.60 11.08 1.39
CA THR A 21 7.98 11.57 1.43
C THR A 21 8.99 10.42 1.43
N ASN A 22 8.67 9.37 2.18
CA ASN A 22 9.59 8.24 2.38
C ASN A 22 9.21 7.00 1.61
N GLY A 23 8.13 7.07 0.82
CA GLY A 23 7.69 5.95 0.02
C GLY A 23 6.75 5.01 0.76
N THR A 24 6.08 4.19 -0.02
CA THR A 24 5.20 3.13 0.47
C THR A 24 5.76 1.81 -0.03
N PHE A 25 5.84 0.82 0.85
CA PHE A 25 6.43 -0.47 0.53
C PHE A 25 5.40 -1.57 0.71
N VAL A 26 5.39 -2.52 -0.21
CA VAL A 26 4.58 -3.73 -0.10
C VAL A 26 5.53 -4.91 -0.12
N ASN A 27 5.55 -5.68 0.97
CA ASN A 27 6.49 -6.80 1.15
C ASN A 27 7.94 -6.36 0.89
N SER A 28 8.29 -5.17 1.42
CA SER A 28 9.63 -4.59 1.32
C SER A 28 10.01 -4.12 -0.09
N VAL A 29 9.04 -4.04 -0.99
CA VAL A 29 9.28 -3.55 -2.35
C VAL A 29 8.66 -2.16 -2.47
N LEU A 30 9.45 -1.20 -2.89
CA LEU A 30 8.98 0.18 -3.06
C LEU A 30 7.90 0.25 -4.13
N LEU A 31 6.79 0.89 -3.76
CA LEU A 31 5.67 1.05 -4.67
C LEU A 31 5.99 2.10 -5.72
N THR A 32 5.80 1.78 -6.99
CA THR A 32 6.03 2.72 -8.09
C THR A 32 4.75 3.07 -8.83
N GLY A 33 3.62 2.61 -8.36
CA GLY A 33 2.30 2.86 -8.95
C GLY A 33 1.27 2.20 -8.10
N ALA A 34 0.08 1.93 -8.65
CA ALA A 34 -0.94 1.21 -7.92
C ALA A 34 -0.65 -0.29 -7.95
N VAL A 35 -0.96 -0.97 -6.86
CA VAL A 35 -0.79 -2.42 -6.77
C VAL A 35 -2.01 -3.03 -6.09
N ARG A 36 -2.44 -4.20 -6.56
CA ARG A 36 -3.50 -4.93 -5.89
C ARG A 36 -2.92 -5.70 -4.71
N LEU A 37 -3.54 -5.52 -3.54
CA LEU A 37 -3.10 -6.21 -2.34
C LEU A 37 -3.64 -7.63 -2.31
N GLU A 38 -2.79 -8.55 -1.88
CA GLU A 38 -3.17 -9.92 -1.63
C GLU A 38 -3.26 -10.14 -0.13
N PRO A 39 -4.04 -11.16 0.32
CA PRO A 39 -4.06 -11.47 1.75
C PRO A 39 -2.65 -11.70 2.28
N ASP A 40 -2.40 -11.18 3.48
CA ASP A 40 -1.12 -11.28 4.19
C ASP A 40 0.01 -10.43 3.62
N ASP A 41 -0.26 -9.59 2.63
CA ASP A 41 0.74 -8.61 2.20
C ASP A 41 1.05 -7.67 3.36
N THR A 42 2.34 -7.38 3.54
CA THR A 42 2.79 -6.42 4.54
C THR A 42 2.98 -5.06 3.86
N VAL A 43 2.35 -4.04 4.41
CA VAL A 43 2.41 -2.68 3.88
C VAL A 43 3.10 -1.80 4.90
N ARG A 44 4.10 -1.03 4.44
CA ARG A 44 4.74 -0.04 5.29
C ARG A 44 4.58 1.35 4.69
N VAL A 45 4.08 2.27 5.50
CA VAL A 45 3.90 3.66 5.13
C VAL A 45 4.61 4.49 6.19
N GLY A 46 5.71 5.13 5.82
CA GLY A 46 6.55 5.81 6.80
C GLY A 46 7.09 4.80 7.79
N GLU A 47 6.80 5.01 9.08
CA GLU A 47 7.23 4.09 10.14
C GLU A 47 6.13 3.14 10.58
N THR A 48 4.98 3.20 9.92
CA THR A 48 3.84 2.36 10.25
C THR A 48 3.82 1.15 9.33
N GLU A 49 3.71 -0.02 9.92
CA GLU A 49 3.62 -1.27 9.17
C GLU A 49 2.36 -2.01 9.55
N PHE A 50 1.65 -2.54 8.59
CA PHE A 50 0.47 -3.35 8.85
C PHE A 50 0.37 -4.45 7.79
N ARG A 51 -0.41 -5.48 8.12
CA ARG A 51 -0.65 -6.59 7.21
C ARG A 51 -2.07 -6.50 6.67
N PHE A 52 -2.23 -6.74 5.36
CA PHE A 52 -3.54 -6.70 4.74
C PHE A 52 -4.31 -7.98 5.05
N GLU A 53 -5.46 -7.84 5.71
CA GLU A 53 -6.34 -8.96 6.03
C GLU A 53 -7.73 -8.59 5.54
N PRO A 54 -8.19 -9.20 4.46
CA PRO A 54 -9.51 -8.88 3.90
C PRO A 54 -10.66 -9.32 4.79
#